data_04e0f3828fb73ec560c7414d381e83bb
#
_entry.id   04e0f3828fb73ec560c7414d381e83bb
#
_cell.length_a   1.000
_cell.length_b   1.000
_cell.length_c   1.000
_cell.angle_alpha   90.00
_cell.angle_beta   90.00
_cell.angle_gamma   90.00
#
_symmetry.space_group_name_H-M   'P 1'
#
loop_
_entity.id
_entity.type
_entity.pdbx_description
1 polymer ?
#
loop_
_entity_poly.entity_id
_entity_poly.type
_entity_poly.pdbx_seq_one_letter_code
_entity_poly.pdbx_strand_id
1 'polypeptide(L)'
;MTKILVVDDEADLEILIKQKFRQKIRDQHYQFIFAGNGKLALEQLQQHTDVDVVLSDINMPEMDGLTLLTKLNEQKSLLKSVIVSAYGDMENIRVAMNRGAFDFITKPINFEDLELTMEKTIKHVAQMRETMKAIKENNILKMYVDETVL
;
A
#
# COMPACT_ATOMS: atom_id res chain seq x y z
N MET A 1 0.42 -11.82 -8.77
CA MET A 1 1.19 -11.72 -7.51
C MET A 1 1.04 -10.31 -6.94
N THR A 2 0.72 -10.20 -5.67
CA THR A 2 0.55 -8.93 -4.99
C THR A 2 1.88 -8.38 -4.50
N LYS A 3 2.19 -7.13 -4.79
CA LYS A 3 3.42 -6.47 -4.35
C LYS A 3 3.14 -5.51 -3.21
N ILE A 4 3.90 -5.65 -2.14
CA ILE A 4 3.74 -4.89 -0.90
C ILE A 4 5.07 -4.23 -0.56
N LEU A 5 5.07 -2.91 -0.46
CA LEU A 5 6.24 -2.14 -0.02
C LEU A 5 6.11 -1.90 1.48
N VAL A 6 7.10 -2.35 2.24
CA VAL A 6 7.17 -2.17 3.69
C VAL A 6 8.22 -1.11 3.99
N VAL A 7 7.81 -0.06 4.70
CA VAL A 7 8.67 1.09 5.01
C VAL A 7 8.80 1.20 6.51
N ASP A 8 9.98 0.90 7.03
CA ASP A 8 10.30 0.94 8.46
C ASP A 8 11.80 1.13 8.61
N ASP A 9 12.22 1.99 9.53
CA ASP A 9 13.64 2.21 9.83
C ASP A 9 14.25 1.14 10.76
N GLU A 10 13.41 0.27 11.32
CA GLU A 10 13.83 -0.84 12.15
C GLU A 10 13.68 -2.17 11.42
N ALA A 11 14.65 -3.08 11.61
CA ALA A 11 14.64 -4.38 10.93
C ALA A 11 13.57 -5.34 11.49
N ASP A 12 12.98 -5.05 12.64
CA ASP A 12 12.06 -5.97 13.33
C ASP A 12 10.82 -6.28 12.51
N LEU A 13 10.24 -5.28 11.85
CA LEU A 13 9.04 -5.49 11.01
C LEU A 13 9.36 -6.36 9.80
N GLU A 14 10.51 -6.14 9.17
CA GLU A 14 10.97 -6.97 8.05
C GLU A 14 11.11 -8.43 8.46
N ILE A 15 11.75 -8.68 9.61
CA ILE A 15 11.94 -10.04 10.14
C ILE A 15 10.59 -10.69 10.42
N LEU A 16 9.67 -9.98 11.08
CA LEU A 16 8.33 -10.47 11.39
C LEU A 16 7.58 -10.87 10.12
N ILE A 17 7.59 -10.00 9.12
CA ILE A 17 6.89 -10.23 7.85
C ILE A 17 7.47 -11.45 7.12
N LYS A 18 8.78 -11.55 7.02
CA LYS A 18 9.43 -12.68 6.35
C LYS A 18 9.11 -14.02 7.03
N GLN A 19 9.00 -14.03 8.34
CA GLN A 19 8.64 -15.24 9.09
C GLN A 19 7.16 -15.58 8.95
N LYS A 20 6.30 -14.61 9.14
CA LYS A 20 4.85 -14.84 9.23
C LYS A 20 4.19 -15.06 7.88
N PHE A 21 4.69 -14.42 6.84
CA PHE A 21 4.18 -14.58 5.48
C PHE A 21 5.02 -15.51 4.61
N ARG A 22 5.88 -16.33 5.23
CA ARG A 22 6.80 -17.22 4.52
C ARG A 22 6.09 -18.10 3.49
N GLN A 23 4.93 -18.66 3.82
CA GLN A 23 4.17 -19.51 2.91
C GLN A 23 3.64 -18.72 1.71
N LYS A 24 3.11 -17.53 1.96
CA LYS A 24 2.62 -16.63 0.89
C LYS A 24 3.74 -16.20 -0.06
N ILE A 25 4.93 -15.97 0.49
CA ILE A 25 6.10 -15.61 -0.31
C ILE A 25 6.55 -16.81 -1.14
N ARG A 26 6.63 -17.98 -0.54
CA ARG A 26 7.04 -19.24 -1.21
C ARG A 26 6.09 -19.58 -2.35
N ASP A 27 4.79 -19.45 -2.14
CA ASP A 27 3.76 -19.77 -3.12
C ASP A 27 3.59 -18.65 -4.16
N GLN A 28 4.40 -17.60 -4.11
CA GLN A 28 4.37 -16.45 -5.03
C GLN A 28 3.04 -15.70 -5.02
N HIS A 29 2.30 -15.73 -3.91
CA HIS A 29 1.10 -14.92 -3.72
C HIS A 29 1.47 -13.48 -3.38
N TYR A 30 2.53 -13.29 -2.56
CA TYR A 30 3.01 -11.98 -2.13
C TYR A 30 4.49 -11.81 -2.46
N GLN A 31 4.83 -10.61 -2.91
CA GLN A 31 6.22 -10.15 -3.00
C GLN A 31 6.37 -8.91 -2.11
N PHE A 32 7.30 -8.97 -1.18
CA PHE A 32 7.60 -7.85 -0.30
C PHE A 32 8.86 -7.13 -0.76
N ILE A 33 8.79 -5.80 -0.75
CA ILE A 33 9.90 -4.90 -1.02
C ILE A 33 10.07 -4.06 0.24
N PHE A 34 11.32 -3.81 0.64
CA PHE A 34 11.60 -3.12 1.90
C PHE A 34 12.36 -1.81 1.65
N ALA A 35 12.00 -0.78 2.41
CA ALA A 35 12.68 0.51 2.39
C ALA A 35 12.85 1.01 3.83
N GLY A 36 13.99 1.61 4.14
CA GLY A 36 14.30 2.06 5.49
C GLY A 36 13.73 3.41 5.87
N ASN A 37 13.22 4.17 4.92
CA ASN A 37 12.59 5.47 5.16
C ASN A 37 11.72 5.87 3.96
N GLY A 38 11.02 7.01 4.09
CA GLY A 38 10.12 7.48 3.04
C GLY A 38 10.81 7.86 1.74
N LYS A 39 12.02 8.38 1.80
CA LYS A 39 12.80 8.73 0.61
C LYS A 39 13.16 7.48 -0.19
N LEU A 40 13.67 6.45 0.47
CA LEU A 40 13.99 5.17 -0.16
C LEU A 40 12.72 4.48 -0.69
N ALA A 41 11.60 4.64 0.01
CA ALA A 41 10.31 4.12 -0.44
C ALA A 41 9.91 4.74 -1.78
N LEU A 42 10.03 6.05 -1.94
CA LEU A 42 9.72 6.72 -3.21
C LEU A 42 10.64 6.25 -4.33
N GLU A 43 11.92 6.00 -4.05
CA GLU A 43 12.86 5.44 -5.02
C GLU A 43 12.42 4.02 -5.45
N GLN A 44 12.01 3.19 -4.50
CA GLN A 44 11.50 1.84 -4.81
C GLN A 44 10.23 1.89 -5.66
N LEU A 45 9.35 2.84 -5.40
CA LEU A 45 8.12 3.00 -6.17
C LEU A 45 8.36 3.46 -7.62
N GLN A 46 9.46 4.16 -7.88
CA GLN A 46 9.86 4.49 -9.24
C GLN A 46 10.33 3.25 -10.02
N GLN A 47 10.98 2.31 -9.35
CA GLN A 47 11.45 1.06 -9.94
C GLN A 47 10.34 0.00 -10.03
N HIS A 48 9.39 0.02 -9.10
CA HIS A 48 8.29 -0.94 -9.00
C HIS A 48 6.95 -0.20 -9.11
N THR A 49 6.50 0.01 -10.33
CA THR A 49 5.26 0.75 -10.61
C THR A 49 3.98 -0.04 -10.32
N ASP A 50 4.12 -1.32 -10.05
CA ASP A 50 3.01 -2.24 -9.81
C ASP A 50 2.82 -2.61 -8.33
N VAL A 51 3.33 -1.78 -7.42
CA VAL A 51 3.08 -1.95 -5.98
C VAL A 51 1.60 -1.73 -5.69
N ASP A 52 1.00 -2.65 -4.94
CA ASP A 52 -0.42 -2.61 -4.59
C ASP A 52 -0.66 -1.96 -3.23
N VAL A 53 0.22 -2.23 -2.26
CA VAL A 53 0.05 -1.79 -0.88
C VAL A 53 1.37 -1.26 -0.34
N VAL A 54 1.30 -0.13 0.37
CA VAL A 54 2.42 0.40 1.16
C VAL A 54 2.07 0.25 2.64
N LEU A 55 2.90 -0.48 3.38
CA LEU A 55 2.80 -0.61 4.83
C LEU A 55 3.93 0.22 5.43
N SER A 56 3.61 1.34 6.07
CA SER A 56 4.61 2.32 6.48
C SER A 56 4.49 2.71 7.95
N ASP A 57 5.63 2.68 8.66
CA ASP A 57 5.74 3.31 9.96
C ASP A 57 5.55 4.83 9.82
N ILE A 58 5.03 5.48 10.85
CA ILE A 58 4.87 6.94 10.90
C ILE A 58 6.20 7.61 11.24
N ASN A 59 6.91 7.09 12.25
CA ASN A 59 8.14 7.72 12.77
C ASN A 59 9.38 7.14 12.11
N MET A 60 9.94 7.87 11.15
CA MET A 60 11.15 7.46 10.45
C MET A 60 12.06 8.68 10.22
N PRO A 61 13.40 8.48 10.12
CA PRO A 61 14.31 9.56 9.78
C PRO A 61 14.15 9.99 8.31
N GLU A 62 14.61 11.19 8.00
CA GLU A 62 14.61 11.86 6.70
C GLU A 62 13.22 12.18 6.16
N MET A 63 12.37 11.19 6.00
CA MET A 63 10.97 11.41 5.60
C MET A 63 10.08 10.48 6.41
N ASP A 64 9.22 11.05 7.24
CA ASP A 64 8.28 10.29 8.06
C ASP A 64 7.11 9.72 7.22
N GLY A 65 6.34 8.83 7.84
CA GLY A 65 5.23 8.17 7.17
C GLY A 65 4.09 9.09 6.77
N LEU A 66 3.86 10.18 7.51
CA LEU A 66 2.82 11.16 7.15
C LEU A 66 3.21 11.95 5.90
N THR A 67 4.47 12.35 5.79
CA THR A 67 4.99 13.02 4.60
C THR A 67 4.96 12.09 3.40
N LEU A 68 5.38 10.85 3.59
CA LEU A 68 5.32 9.83 2.55
C LEU A 68 3.87 9.64 2.05
N LEU A 69 2.91 9.52 2.96
CA LEU A 69 1.50 9.36 2.63
C LEU A 69 0.98 10.54 1.78
N THR A 70 1.35 11.76 2.14
CA THR A 70 0.98 12.95 1.37
C THR A 70 1.51 12.87 -0.05
N LYS A 71 2.78 12.48 -0.21
CA LYS A 71 3.39 12.33 -1.54
C LYS A 71 2.76 11.21 -2.36
N LEU A 72 2.38 10.11 -1.73
CA LEU A 72 1.69 9.00 -2.41
C LEU A 72 0.32 9.43 -2.92
N ASN A 73 -0.41 10.24 -2.16
CA ASN A 73 -1.72 10.73 -2.57
C ASN A 73 -1.66 11.77 -3.70
N GLU A 74 -0.54 12.45 -3.86
CA GLU A 74 -0.30 13.34 -4.99
C GLU A 74 -0.12 12.59 -6.31
N GLN A 75 0.29 11.34 -6.23
CA GLN A 75 0.47 10.47 -7.39
C GLN A 75 -0.87 9.78 -7.70
N LYS A 76 -1.27 9.77 -8.96
CA LYS A 76 -2.52 9.12 -9.39
C LYS A 76 -2.34 7.61 -9.51
N SER A 77 -2.01 6.96 -8.40
CA SER A 77 -1.84 5.52 -8.32
C SER A 77 -3.01 4.88 -7.59
N LEU A 78 -3.30 3.62 -7.89
CA LEU A 78 -4.33 2.83 -7.22
C LEU A 78 -3.83 2.16 -5.95
N LEU A 79 -2.53 2.27 -5.63
CA LEU A 79 -2.00 1.68 -4.40
C LEU A 79 -2.67 2.29 -3.17
N LYS A 80 -2.74 1.51 -2.10
CA LYS A 80 -3.29 1.96 -0.82
C LYS A 80 -2.23 1.86 0.27
N SER A 81 -2.32 2.77 1.23
CA SER A 81 -1.36 2.86 2.33
C SER A 81 -1.99 2.41 3.64
N VAL A 82 -1.28 1.58 4.38
CA VAL A 82 -1.59 1.18 5.76
C VAL A 82 -0.49 1.73 6.65
N ILE A 83 -0.87 2.46 7.69
CA ILE A 83 0.06 3.11 8.59
C ILE A 83 0.28 2.26 9.83
N VAL A 84 1.53 2.15 10.27
CA VAL A 84 1.89 1.49 11.53
C VAL A 84 2.27 2.58 12.54
N SER A 85 1.61 2.61 13.68
CA SER A 85 1.80 3.65 14.68
C SER A 85 1.94 3.07 16.08
N ALA A 86 2.54 3.83 17.00
CA ALA A 86 2.61 3.44 18.39
C ALA A 86 1.21 3.37 19.02
N TYR A 87 1.03 2.45 19.96
CA TYR A 87 -0.22 2.35 20.72
C TYR A 87 -0.49 3.69 21.42
N GLY A 88 -1.73 4.17 21.30
CA GLY A 88 -2.15 5.43 21.92
C GLY A 88 -1.85 6.68 21.10
N ASP A 89 -1.18 6.58 19.97
CA ASP A 89 -0.83 7.74 19.12
C ASP A 89 -2.02 8.13 18.22
N MET A 90 -3.15 8.43 18.84
CA MET A 90 -4.41 8.70 18.15
C MET A 90 -4.35 9.96 17.28
N GLU A 91 -3.57 10.96 17.67
CA GLU A 91 -3.44 12.21 16.91
C GLU A 91 -2.81 11.95 15.53
N ASN A 92 -1.69 11.24 15.50
CA ASN A 92 -1.03 10.90 14.24
C ASN A 92 -1.84 9.94 13.38
N ILE A 93 -2.53 8.99 14.00
CA ILE A 93 -3.45 8.08 13.29
C ILE A 93 -4.57 8.89 12.63
N ARG A 94 -5.16 9.83 13.34
CA ARG A 94 -6.22 10.69 12.81
C ARG A 94 -5.72 11.53 11.63
N VAL A 95 -4.53 12.12 11.75
CA VAL A 95 -3.91 12.88 10.65
C VAL A 95 -3.69 11.98 9.43
N ALA A 96 -3.17 10.78 9.65
CA ALA A 96 -2.94 9.81 8.56
C ALA A 96 -4.24 9.45 7.84
N MET A 97 -5.30 9.15 8.58
CA MET A 97 -6.60 8.81 7.99
C MET A 97 -7.17 10.00 7.21
N ASN A 98 -7.02 11.22 7.72
CA ASN A 98 -7.45 12.42 7.00
C ASN A 98 -6.63 12.70 5.74
N ARG A 99 -5.40 12.22 5.68
CA ARG A 99 -4.53 12.34 4.50
C ARG A 99 -4.70 11.19 3.51
N GLY A 100 -5.65 10.28 3.75
CA GLY A 100 -6.02 9.24 2.80
C GLY A 100 -5.41 7.87 3.04
N ALA A 101 -4.88 7.59 4.24
CA ALA A 101 -4.49 6.22 4.60
C ALA A 101 -5.73 5.32 4.52
N PHE A 102 -5.56 4.10 4.03
CA PHE A 102 -6.66 3.15 3.95
C PHE A 102 -7.01 2.58 5.31
N ASP A 103 -5.99 2.27 6.12
CA ASP A 103 -6.17 1.70 7.45
C ASP A 103 -4.91 1.94 8.28
N PHE A 104 -4.94 1.49 9.53
CA PHE A 104 -3.79 1.59 10.43
C PHE A 104 -3.66 0.34 11.28
N ILE A 105 -2.45 0.12 11.80
CA ILE A 105 -2.10 -0.95 12.73
C ILE A 105 -1.31 -0.32 13.87
N THR A 106 -1.52 -0.76 15.10
CA THR A 106 -0.80 -0.25 16.25
C THR A 106 0.30 -1.22 16.70
N LYS A 107 1.41 -0.68 17.19
CA LYS A 107 2.49 -1.44 17.83
C LYS A 107 2.15 -1.67 19.31
N PRO A 108 2.47 -2.82 19.90
CA PRO A 108 3.13 -3.97 19.28
C PRO A 108 2.21 -4.69 18.28
N ILE A 109 2.79 -5.13 17.16
CA ILE A 109 1.98 -5.67 16.07
C ILE A 109 1.41 -7.03 16.46
N ASN A 110 0.09 -7.14 16.38
CA ASN A 110 -0.63 -8.41 16.44
C ASN A 110 -0.67 -8.99 15.03
N PHE A 111 -0.13 -10.19 14.85
CA PHE A 111 -0.03 -10.79 13.53
C PHE A 111 -1.41 -11.04 12.88
N GLU A 112 -2.39 -11.49 13.66
CA GLU A 112 -3.73 -11.73 13.13
C GLU A 112 -4.36 -10.44 12.61
N ASP A 113 -4.18 -9.33 13.34
CA ASP A 113 -4.66 -8.02 12.94
C ASP A 113 -3.94 -7.53 11.67
N LEU A 114 -2.64 -7.71 11.60
CA LEU A 114 -1.85 -7.40 10.41
C LEU A 114 -2.35 -8.19 9.20
N GLU A 115 -2.55 -9.49 9.36
CA GLU A 115 -3.00 -10.37 8.27
C GLU A 115 -4.38 -9.94 7.75
N LEU A 116 -5.33 -9.69 8.65
CA LEU A 116 -6.68 -9.25 8.29
C LEU A 116 -6.66 -7.89 7.57
N THR A 117 -5.88 -6.96 8.08
CA THR A 117 -5.75 -5.62 7.47
C THR A 117 -5.13 -5.71 6.10
N MET A 118 -4.10 -6.52 5.92
CA MET A 118 -3.46 -6.73 4.63
C MET A 118 -4.43 -7.37 3.62
N GLU A 119 -5.15 -8.41 4.02
CA GLU A 119 -6.12 -9.08 3.15
C GLU A 119 -7.22 -8.11 2.69
N LYS A 120 -7.77 -7.32 3.62
CA LYS A 120 -8.78 -6.32 3.32
C LYS A 120 -8.27 -5.26 2.34
N THR A 121 -7.06 -4.78 2.55
CA THR A 121 -6.45 -3.75 1.70
C THR A 121 -6.17 -4.29 0.30
N ILE A 122 -5.60 -5.48 0.22
CA ILE A 122 -5.29 -6.14 -1.06
C ILE A 122 -6.57 -6.37 -1.87
N LYS A 123 -7.62 -6.85 -1.23
CA LYS A 123 -8.92 -7.07 -1.87
C LYS A 123 -9.49 -5.77 -2.42
N HIS A 124 -9.38 -4.68 -1.65
CA HIS A 124 -9.86 -3.37 -2.09
C HIS A 124 -9.09 -2.87 -3.32
N VAL A 125 -7.77 -2.99 -3.32
CA VAL A 125 -6.94 -2.60 -4.47
C VAL A 125 -7.29 -3.42 -5.70
N ALA A 126 -7.45 -4.73 -5.55
CA ALA A 126 -7.83 -5.62 -6.66
C ALA A 126 -9.17 -5.21 -7.28
N GLN A 127 -10.16 -4.89 -6.44
CA GLN A 127 -11.47 -4.43 -6.91
C GLN A 127 -11.37 -3.09 -7.65
N MET A 128 -10.58 -2.17 -7.15
CA MET A 128 -10.36 -0.87 -7.81
C MET A 128 -9.69 -1.04 -9.17
N ARG A 129 -8.70 -1.93 -9.28
CA ARG A 129 -8.02 -2.19 -10.55
C ARG A 129 -8.97 -2.79 -11.58
N GLU A 130 -9.83 -3.71 -11.17
CA GLU A 130 -10.85 -4.29 -12.04
C GLU A 130 -11.86 -3.24 -12.51
N THR A 131 -12.33 -2.39 -11.61
CA THR A 131 -13.27 -1.31 -11.93
C THR A 131 -12.66 -0.35 -12.94
N MET A 132 -11.41 0.06 -12.73
CA MET A 132 -10.72 0.97 -13.65
C MET A 132 -10.50 0.33 -15.03
N LYS A 133 -10.19 -0.95 -15.06
CA LYS A 133 -10.06 -1.71 -16.30
C LYS A 133 -11.39 -1.75 -17.07
N ALA A 134 -12.49 -2.04 -16.38
CA ALA A 134 -13.82 -2.10 -16.99
C ALA A 134 -14.24 -0.72 -17.53
N ILE A 135 -13.98 0.35 -16.82
CA ILE A 135 -14.25 1.72 -17.28
C ILE A 135 -13.47 2.03 -18.55
N LYS A 136 -12.19 1.67 -18.60
CA LYS A 136 -11.33 1.85 -19.77
C LYS A 136 -11.87 1.08 -20.99
N GLU A 137 -12.24 -0.17 -20.80
CA GLU A 137 -12.80 -1.02 -21.85
C GLU A 137 -14.12 -0.45 -22.36
N ASN A 138 -15.00 0.01 -21.48
CA ASN A 138 -16.27 0.63 -21.87
C ASN A 138 -16.06 1.93 -22.66
N ASN A 139 -15.10 2.75 -22.26
CA ASN A 139 -14.77 3.98 -22.96
C ASN A 139 -14.24 3.69 -24.38
N ILE A 140 -13.40 2.67 -24.52
CA ILE A 140 -12.89 2.25 -25.82
C ILE A 140 -14.02 1.72 -26.72
N LEU A 141 -14.90 0.89 -26.19
CA LEU A 141 -16.06 0.37 -26.93
C LEU A 141 -17.01 1.48 -27.35
N LYS A 142 -17.27 2.45 -26.47
CA LYS A 142 -18.10 3.61 -26.77
C LYS A 142 -17.52 4.43 -27.93
N MET A 143 -16.23 4.69 -27.90
CA MET A 143 -15.54 5.39 -28.99
C MET A 143 -15.67 4.64 -30.32
N TYR A 144 -15.50 3.34 -30.29
CA TYR A 144 -15.63 2.50 -31.48
C TYR A 144 -17.04 2.53 -32.06
N VAL A 145 -18.07 2.43 -31.21
CA VAL A 145 -19.47 2.50 -31.61
C VAL A 145 -19.80 3.86 -32.22
N ASP A 146 -19.33 4.94 -31.60
CA ASP A 146 -19.57 6.30 -32.09
C ASP A 146 -18.96 6.51 -33.48
N GLU A 147 -17.80 5.91 -33.77
CA GLU A 147 -17.17 5.95 -35.08
C GLU A 147 -17.95 5.13 -36.16
N THR A 148 -18.57 4.04 -35.74
CA THR A 148 -19.30 3.18 -36.67
C THR A 148 -20.71 3.66 -36.99
N VAL A 149 -21.29 4.51 -36.16
CA VAL A 149 -22.64 5.07 -36.35
C VAL A 149 -22.63 6.25 -37.29
N LEU A 150 -21.49 6.83 -37.55
CA LEU A 150 -21.33 7.91 -38.50
C LEU A 150 -21.30 7.41 -39.92
#